data_bf04bbcb684ba2c48a94a4443b9b2532
#
_entry.id   bf04bbcb684ba2c48a94a4443b9b2532
#
_cell.length_a   1.000
_cell.length_b   1.000
_cell.length_c   1.000
_cell.angle_alpha   90.00
_cell.angle_beta   90.00
_cell.angle_gamma   90.00
#
_symmetry.space_group_name_H-M   'P 1'
#
loop_
_entity.id
_entity.type
_entity.pdbx_description
1 polymer ?
#
loop_
_entity_poly.entity_id
_entity_poly.type
_entity_poly.pdbx_seq_one_letter_code
_entity_poly.pdbx_strand_id
1 'polypeptide(L)'
;YTKLTSTDEEKALTLVDKKRDLLLPLINKYDGKLIKEMGDGTLSQYNKLNNAIDCANNFQSKTDEELQVRAGIHSGEVIIDNEDVFGDVVNVASRLESIAKPKSVLVSKETIDKLENTEGLEFVSLGLQSLKGVGRLIEVYALKDDNLHTPHPDDYKENEVKAHSDDEVPSIAIIPFKNKGAEEDVFYAYGISADLITDCSSAGLIRVASLSDIEKLDYTNLDNNQLAEKLLVRYVSQGMLWKMGDMFQLSIELYDTKENKVVWSDRWQEKWDNLPTIK
;
A
#
# COMPACT_ATOMS: atom_id res chain seq x y z
N TYR A 1 -9.62 -4.34 21.57
CA TYR A 1 -8.60 -4.31 22.62
C TYR A 1 -8.47 -2.90 23.21
N THR A 2 -8.09 -1.88 22.45
CA THR A 2 -7.84 -0.51 22.97
C THR A 2 -9.02 0.10 23.72
N LYS A 3 -10.26 -0.19 23.32
CA LYS A 3 -11.47 0.22 24.07
C LYS A 3 -11.66 -0.60 25.36
N LEU A 4 -11.24 -1.84 25.40
CA LEU A 4 -11.39 -2.72 26.55
C LEU A 4 -10.32 -2.44 27.61
N THR A 5 -9.07 -2.19 27.21
CA THR A 5 -7.99 -1.81 28.14
C THR A 5 -8.27 -0.52 28.89
N SER A 6 -9.05 0.38 28.32
CA SER A 6 -9.46 1.62 29.02
C SER A 6 -10.57 1.41 30.05
N THR A 7 -11.23 0.25 30.03
CA THR A 7 -12.38 -0.04 30.92
C THR A 7 -12.20 -1.27 31.80
N ASP A 8 -11.41 -2.28 31.35
CA ASP A 8 -11.17 -3.53 32.06
C ASP A 8 -9.87 -4.19 31.58
N GLU A 9 -8.75 -3.83 32.22
CA GLU A 9 -7.42 -4.30 31.84
C GLU A 9 -7.21 -5.81 32.09
N GLU A 10 -7.80 -6.36 33.15
CA GLU A 10 -7.71 -7.78 33.48
C GLU A 10 -8.43 -8.65 32.45
N LYS A 11 -9.62 -8.21 32.01
CA LYS A 11 -10.37 -8.89 30.96
C LYS A 11 -9.63 -8.81 29.61
N ALA A 12 -8.99 -7.68 29.31
CA ALA A 12 -8.21 -7.51 28.08
C ALA A 12 -7.01 -8.49 28.05
N LEU A 13 -6.28 -8.63 29.15
CA LEU A 13 -5.17 -9.61 29.28
C LEU A 13 -5.67 -11.05 29.12
N THR A 14 -6.76 -11.40 29.76
CA THR A 14 -7.38 -12.74 29.64
C THR A 14 -7.72 -13.09 28.18
N LEU A 15 -8.21 -12.12 27.40
CA LEU A 15 -8.52 -12.33 25.97
C LEU A 15 -7.25 -12.49 25.12
N VAL A 16 -6.18 -11.78 25.45
CA VAL A 16 -4.87 -11.96 24.78
C VAL A 16 -4.31 -13.35 25.05
N ASP A 17 -4.35 -13.81 26.30
CA ASP A 17 -3.90 -15.16 26.64
C ASP A 17 -4.76 -16.24 25.96
N LYS A 18 -6.08 -16.10 25.98
CA LYS A 18 -7.01 -17.00 25.26
C LYS A 18 -6.71 -17.04 23.75
N LYS A 19 -6.47 -15.89 23.13
CA LYS A 19 -6.06 -15.82 21.72
C LYS A 19 -4.78 -16.60 21.49
N ARG A 20 -3.77 -16.38 22.33
CA ARG A 20 -2.46 -17.02 22.24
C ARG A 20 -2.56 -18.53 22.36
N ASP A 21 -3.29 -19.03 23.35
CA ASP A 21 -3.48 -20.46 23.59
C ASP A 21 -4.17 -21.17 22.43
N LEU A 22 -5.06 -20.48 21.72
CA LEU A 22 -5.72 -21.02 20.53
C LEU A 22 -4.87 -20.92 19.28
N LEU A 23 -4.13 -19.83 19.10
CA LEU A 23 -3.42 -19.53 17.86
C LEU A 23 -2.08 -20.25 17.73
N LEU A 24 -1.27 -20.30 18.80
CA LEU A 24 0.08 -20.89 18.72
C LEU A 24 0.06 -22.38 18.30
N PRO A 25 -0.83 -23.23 18.81
CA PRO A 25 -0.91 -24.62 18.34
C PRO A 25 -1.29 -24.73 16.86
N LEU A 26 -2.11 -23.78 16.35
CA LEU A 26 -2.49 -23.77 14.95
C LEU A 26 -1.35 -23.31 14.04
N ILE A 27 -0.60 -22.27 14.43
CA ILE A 27 0.61 -21.85 13.71
C ILE A 27 1.53 -23.05 13.52
N ASN A 28 1.83 -23.78 14.60
CA ASN A 28 2.67 -24.97 14.53
C ASN A 28 2.07 -26.10 13.68
N LYS A 29 0.76 -26.35 13.80
CA LYS A 29 0.04 -27.37 13.02
C LYS A 29 0.14 -27.13 11.51
N TYR A 30 0.14 -25.86 11.09
CA TYR A 30 0.19 -25.45 9.69
C TYR A 30 1.60 -25.03 9.23
N ASP A 31 2.66 -25.54 9.88
CA ASP A 31 4.05 -25.28 9.55
C ASP A 31 4.39 -23.77 9.47
N GLY A 32 3.71 -22.97 10.28
CA GLY A 32 3.96 -21.55 10.40
C GLY A 32 5.04 -21.25 11.44
N LYS A 33 5.60 -20.06 11.36
CA LYS A 33 6.52 -19.49 12.35
C LYS A 33 5.88 -18.26 12.98
N LEU A 34 5.77 -18.22 14.30
CA LEU A 34 5.50 -16.98 15.02
C LEU A 34 6.70 -16.05 14.86
N ILE A 35 6.47 -14.85 14.33
CA ILE A 35 7.52 -13.83 14.19
C ILE A 35 7.50 -12.92 15.39
N LYS A 36 6.32 -12.33 15.70
CA LYS A 36 6.26 -11.38 16.81
C LYS A 36 4.82 -11.17 17.30
N GLU A 37 4.71 -10.84 18.58
CA GLU A 37 3.47 -10.36 19.19
C GLU A 37 3.60 -8.88 19.52
N MET A 38 2.58 -8.08 19.17
CA MET A 38 2.54 -6.65 19.38
C MET A 38 1.21 -6.27 20.02
N GLY A 39 1.18 -6.18 21.36
CA GLY A 39 -0.07 -5.98 22.09
C GLY A 39 -1.03 -7.14 21.83
N ASP A 40 -2.17 -6.83 21.25
CA ASP A 40 -3.16 -7.83 20.83
C ASP A 40 -2.92 -8.41 19.42
N GLY A 41 -1.98 -7.87 18.66
CA GLY A 41 -1.62 -8.34 17.34
C GLY A 41 -0.62 -9.51 17.36
N THR A 42 -0.70 -10.37 16.35
CA THR A 42 0.25 -11.47 16.13
C THR A 42 0.67 -11.50 14.67
N LEU A 43 1.97 -11.47 14.41
CA LEU A 43 2.57 -11.67 13.10
C LEU A 43 3.12 -13.09 13.00
N SER A 44 2.67 -13.85 12.00
CA SER A 44 3.16 -15.18 11.68
C SER A 44 3.51 -15.30 10.21
N GLN A 45 4.45 -16.15 9.89
CA GLN A 45 4.94 -16.42 8.53
C GLN A 45 4.70 -17.89 8.16
N TYR A 46 4.39 -18.12 6.89
CA TYR A 46 4.17 -19.45 6.33
C TYR A 46 4.90 -19.57 4.99
N ASN A 47 5.52 -20.74 4.76
CA ASN A 47 6.17 -21.02 3.48
C ASN A 47 5.17 -21.43 2.38
N LYS A 48 3.99 -21.90 2.77
CA LYS A 48 2.90 -22.27 1.87
C LYS A 48 1.69 -21.38 2.12
N LEU A 49 1.16 -20.80 1.07
CA LEU A 49 0.02 -19.87 1.17
C LEU A 49 -1.25 -20.55 1.68
N ASN A 50 -1.53 -21.77 1.22
CA ASN A 50 -2.68 -22.54 1.70
C ASN A 50 -2.61 -22.76 3.22
N ASN A 51 -1.41 -23.02 3.78
CA ASN A 51 -1.25 -23.18 5.22
C ASN A 51 -1.62 -21.91 6.02
N ALA A 52 -1.31 -20.73 5.48
CA ALA A 52 -1.72 -19.46 6.09
C ALA A 52 -3.24 -19.29 6.11
N ILE A 53 -3.90 -19.60 4.99
CA ILE A 53 -5.36 -19.53 4.86
C ILE A 53 -6.04 -20.55 5.79
N ASP A 54 -5.58 -21.79 5.79
CA ASP A 54 -6.11 -22.86 6.64
C ASP A 54 -5.94 -22.54 8.13
N CYS A 55 -4.78 -22.00 8.50
CA CYS A 55 -4.53 -21.55 9.87
C CYS A 55 -5.50 -20.45 10.28
N ALA A 56 -5.68 -19.43 9.46
CA ALA A 56 -6.58 -18.32 9.74
C ALA A 56 -8.03 -18.78 9.83
N ASN A 57 -8.51 -19.61 8.90
CA ASN A 57 -9.87 -20.16 8.90
C ASN A 57 -10.12 -21.03 10.14
N ASN A 58 -9.20 -21.98 10.42
CA ASN A 58 -9.31 -22.83 11.61
C ASN A 58 -9.23 -22.05 12.93
N PHE A 59 -8.47 -20.97 12.96
CA PHE A 59 -8.41 -20.10 14.14
C PHE A 59 -9.76 -19.42 14.36
N GLN A 60 -10.35 -18.82 13.33
CA GLN A 60 -11.65 -18.14 13.40
C GLN A 60 -12.78 -19.09 13.81
N SER A 61 -12.75 -20.37 13.38
CA SER A 61 -13.74 -21.38 13.78
C SER A 61 -13.70 -21.71 15.28
N LYS A 62 -12.59 -21.40 15.96
CA LYS A 62 -12.40 -21.63 17.42
C LYS A 62 -12.65 -20.39 18.26
N THR A 63 -12.86 -19.24 17.64
CA THR A 63 -13.17 -17.98 18.33
C THR A 63 -14.68 -17.87 18.59
N ASP A 64 -15.04 -17.17 19.65
CA ASP A 64 -16.41 -16.91 20.06
C ASP A 64 -16.76 -15.40 19.98
N GLU A 65 -17.93 -15.03 20.52
CA GLU A 65 -18.40 -13.64 20.52
C GLU A 65 -17.53 -12.70 21.36
N GLU A 66 -16.83 -13.23 22.37
CA GLU A 66 -15.94 -12.44 23.22
C GLU A 66 -14.57 -12.23 22.57
N LEU A 67 -14.07 -13.22 21.79
CA LEU A 67 -12.80 -13.18 21.12
C LEU A 67 -13.01 -13.04 19.59
N GLN A 68 -13.35 -11.85 19.15
CA GLN A 68 -13.51 -11.54 17.72
C GLN A 68 -12.19 -11.02 17.13
N VAL A 69 -11.56 -11.83 16.32
CA VAL A 69 -10.26 -11.50 15.71
C VAL A 69 -10.41 -11.17 14.23
N ARG A 70 -9.52 -10.35 13.72
CA ARG A 70 -9.37 -9.99 12.31
C ARG A 70 -8.09 -10.59 11.78
N ALA A 71 -8.04 -10.95 10.51
CA ALA A 71 -6.81 -11.42 9.88
C ALA A 71 -6.59 -10.78 8.53
N GLY A 72 -5.33 -10.47 8.22
CA GLY A 72 -4.86 -10.01 6.91
C GLY A 72 -3.75 -10.91 6.40
N ILE A 73 -3.86 -11.40 5.16
CA ILE A 73 -2.89 -12.29 4.52
C ILE A 73 -2.34 -11.64 3.27
N HIS A 74 -1.02 -11.53 3.20
CA HIS A 74 -0.33 -11.05 2.01
C HIS A 74 0.95 -11.86 1.77
N SER A 75 1.35 -11.97 0.50
CA SER A 75 2.52 -12.77 0.11
C SER A 75 3.53 -11.94 -0.67
N GLY A 76 4.80 -12.15 -0.40
CA GLY A 76 5.91 -11.53 -1.11
C GLY A 76 7.24 -11.86 -0.47
N GLU A 77 8.29 -11.27 -0.99
CA GLU A 77 9.64 -11.41 -0.44
C GLU A 77 9.78 -10.55 0.82
N VAL A 78 10.41 -11.11 1.84
CA VAL A 78 10.67 -10.45 3.11
C VAL A 78 12.17 -10.40 3.39
N ILE A 79 12.60 -9.35 4.05
CA ILE A 79 13.95 -9.24 4.59
C ILE A 79 13.88 -9.68 6.05
N ILE A 80 14.70 -10.67 6.42
CA ILE A 80 14.79 -11.16 7.80
C ILE A 80 16.07 -10.59 8.40
N ASP A 81 15.94 -9.81 9.46
CA ASP A 81 17.06 -9.28 10.25
C ASP A 81 16.80 -9.48 11.73
N ASN A 82 17.73 -10.15 12.43
CA ASN A 82 17.69 -10.41 13.89
C ASN A 82 16.33 -10.94 14.41
N GLU A 83 15.75 -11.94 13.73
CA GLU A 83 14.43 -12.54 14.04
C GLU A 83 13.21 -11.64 13.77
N ASP A 84 13.39 -10.43 13.30
CA ASP A 84 12.30 -9.56 12.82
C ASP A 84 12.19 -9.64 11.29
N VAL A 85 11.01 -9.31 10.78
CA VAL A 85 10.69 -9.38 9.35
C VAL A 85 10.29 -7.99 8.87
N PHE A 86 10.98 -7.52 7.85
CA PHE A 86 10.79 -6.20 7.27
C PHE A 86 10.39 -6.30 5.80
N GLY A 87 9.72 -5.25 5.33
CA GLY A 87 9.36 -5.09 3.93
C GLY A 87 7.91 -4.65 3.72
N ASP A 88 7.61 -4.26 2.51
CA ASP A 88 6.27 -3.84 2.08
C ASP A 88 5.21 -4.94 2.37
N VAL A 89 5.62 -6.19 2.27
CA VAL A 89 4.75 -7.37 2.54
C VAL A 89 4.16 -7.33 3.95
N VAL A 90 4.96 -7.00 4.96
CA VAL A 90 4.52 -6.90 6.35
C VAL A 90 3.56 -5.73 6.52
N ASN A 91 3.86 -4.60 5.87
CA ASN A 91 3.01 -3.42 5.90
C ASN A 91 1.64 -3.72 5.28
N VAL A 92 1.61 -4.33 4.09
CA VAL A 92 0.35 -4.69 3.42
C VAL A 92 -0.46 -5.67 4.28
N ALA A 93 0.14 -6.74 4.82
CA ALA A 93 -0.55 -7.68 5.69
C ALA A 93 -1.18 -7.00 6.92
N SER A 94 -0.42 -6.12 7.59
CA SER A 94 -0.90 -5.33 8.73
C SER A 94 -2.04 -4.38 8.35
N ARG A 95 -1.99 -3.78 7.16
CA ARG A 95 -3.07 -2.89 6.70
C ARG A 95 -4.32 -3.66 6.30
N LEU A 96 -4.18 -4.84 5.70
CA LEU A 96 -5.33 -5.74 5.45
C LEU A 96 -6.01 -6.11 6.76
N GLU A 97 -5.24 -6.49 7.79
CA GLU A 97 -5.78 -6.73 9.13
C GLU A 97 -6.51 -5.50 9.67
N SER A 98 -5.91 -4.32 9.55
CA SER A 98 -6.48 -3.07 10.10
C SER A 98 -7.84 -2.71 9.51
N ILE A 99 -8.07 -2.98 8.21
CA ILE A 99 -9.35 -2.71 7.55
C ILE A 99 -10.34 -3.87 7.64
N ALA A 100 -9.89 -5.05 8.09
CA ALA A 100 -10.73 -6.23 8.21
C ALA A 100 -11.82 -6.04 9.27
N LYS A 101 -13.01 -6.58 9.00
CA LYS A 101 -14.10 -6.63 9.98
C LYS A 101 -13.86 -7.75 11.00
N PRO A 102 -14.42 -7.68 12.21
CA PRO A 102 -14.37 -8.79 13.15
C PRO A 102 -14.79 -10.11 12.52
N LYS A 103 -14.07 -11.20 12.83
CA LYS A 103 -14.26 -12.54 12.26
C LYS A 103 -14.06 -12.67 10.75
N SER A 104 -13.46 -11.69 10.08
CA SER A 104 -13.11 -11.79 8.67
C SER A 104 -11.62 -12.08 8.45
N VAL A 105 -11.32 -12.67 7.30
CA VAL A 105 -9.97 -12.92 6.79
C VAL A 105 -9.85 -12.22 5.44
N LEU A 106 -9.01 -11.20 5.36
CA LEU A 106 -8.75 -10.48 4.12
C LEU A 106 -7.46 -10.98 3.46
N VAL A 107 -7.51 -11.11 2.15
CA VAL A 107 -6.40 -11.61 1.33
C VAL A 107 -6.19 -10.69 0.15
N SER A 108 -4.95 -10.36 -0.18
CA SER A 108 -4.66 -9.61 -1.40
C SER A 108 -4.80 -10.49 -2.65
N LYS A 109 -5.18 -9.89 -3.78
CA LYS A 109 -5.21 -10.56 -5.10
C LYS A 109 -3.88 -11.21 -5.44
N GLU A 110 -2.78 -10.50 -5.18
CA GLU A 110 -1.41 -11.00 -5.41
C GLU A 110 -1.13 -12.32 -4.67
N THR A 111 -1.76 -12.52 -3.50
CA THR A 111 -1.66 -13.77 -2.74
C THR A 111 -2.53 -14.85 -3.35
N ILE A 112 -3.77 -14.52 -3.73
CA ILE A 112 -4.69 -15.47 -4.36
C ILE A 112 -4.10 -16.03 -5.65
N ASP A 113 -3.49 -15.17 -6.48
CA ASP A 113 -2.89 -15.56 -7.76
C ASP A 113 -1.69 -16.51 -7.61
N LYS A 114 -1.09 -16.57 -6.43
CA LYS A 114 0.04 -17.45 -6.10
C LYS A 114 -0.39 -18.73 -5.37
N LEU A 115 -1.69 -18.93 -5.10
CA LEU A 115 -2.16 -20.14 -4.45
C LEU A 115 -1.91 -21.36 -5.36
N GLU A 116 -1.30 -22.40 -4.80
CA GLU A 116 -1.05 -23.65 -5.51
C GLU A 116 -2.35 -24.45 -5.69
N ASN A 117 -3.27 -24.35 -4.73
CA ASN A 117 -4.57 -25.00 -4.78
C ASN A 117 -5.65 -24.03 -4.27
N THR A 118 -6.70 -23.86 -5.07
CA THR A 118 -7.88 -23.06 -4.75
C THR A 118 -9.13 -23.92 -4.52
N GLU A 119 -9.02 -25.24 -4.55
CA GLU A 119 -10.16 -26.15 -4.38
C GLU A 119 -10.76 -25.99 -2.97
N GLY A 120 -12.07 -25.73 -2.91
CA GLY A 120 -12.78 -25.50 -1.67
C GLY A 120 -12.59 -24.09 -1.06
N LEU A 121 -11.84 -23.19 -1.71
CA LEU A 121 -11.71 -21.81 -1.31
C LEU A 121 -12.62 -20.91 -2.14
N GLU A 122 -13.44 -20.12 -1.47
CA GLU A 122 -14.24 -19.08 -2.11
C GLU A 122 -13.78 -17.69 -1.63
N PHE A 123 -13.71 -16.74 -2.56
CA PHE A 123 -13.30 -15.37 -2.27
C PHE A 123 -14.33 -14.38 -2.81
N VAL A 124 -14.62 -13.36 -2.02
CA VAL A 124 -15.48 -12.23 -2.41
C VAL A 124 -14.62 -11.00 -2.60
N SER A 125 -14.66 -10.39 -3.79
CA SER A 125 -13.91 -9.18 -4.08
C SER A 125 -14.47 -8.00 -3.28
N LEU A 126 -13.57 -7.26 -2.65
CA LEU A 126 -13.86 -6.00 -1.96
C LEU A 126 -13.33 -4.78 -2.75
N GLY A 127 -12.87 -5.02 -3.98
CA GLY A 127 -12.34 -3.99 -4.88
C GLY A 127 -10.92 -3.55 -4.56
N LEU A 128 -10.51 -2.49 -5.24
CA LEU A 128 -9.20 -1.85 -5.06
C LEU A 128 -9.24 -0.96 -3.81
N GLN A 129 -8.31 -1.16 -2.90
CA GLN A 129 -8.23 -0.46 -1.63
C GLN A 129 -6.95 0.36 -1.53
N SER A 130 -7.08 1.60 -1.05
CA SER A 130 -5.94 2.42 -0.63
C SER A 130 -5.60 2.07 0.81
N LEU A 131 -4.43 1.48 1.01
CA LEU A 131 -3.96 1.09 2.34
C LEU A 131 -2.97 2.13 2.85
N LYS A 132 -3.17 2.65 4.07
CA LYS A 132 -2.33 3.70 4.66
C LYS A 132 -0.85 3.30 4.67
N GLY A 133 0.01 4.11 4.06
CA GLY A 133 1.45 3.85 3.99
C GLY A 133 1.86 2.77 2.97
N VAL A 134 0.95 2.33 2.11
CA VAL A 134 1.24 1.47 0.96
C VAL A 134 1.15 2.31 -0.31
N GLY A 135 2.24 2.43 -1.05
CA GLY A 135 2.37 3.33 -2.21
C GLY A 135 1.58 2.90 -3.46
N ARG A 136 0.80 1.82 -3.38
CA ARG A 136 -0.01 1.28 -4.49
C ARG A 136 -1.38 0.84 -4.01
N LEU A 137 -2.31 0.71 -4.93
CA LEU A 137 -3.60 0.08 -4.65
C LEU A 137 -3.43 -1.42 -4.51
N ILE A 138 -4.15 -1.98 -3.56
CA ILE A 138 -4.21 -3.42 -3.33
C ILE A 138 -5.63 -3.89 -3.65
N GLU A 139 -5.76 -4.82 -4.58
CA GLU A 139 -7.04 -5.49 -4.80
C GLU A 139 -7.27 -6.50 -3.68
N VAL A 140 -8.33 -6.31 -2.91
CA VAL A 140 -8.60 -7.03 -1.66
C VAL A 140 -9.77 -7.97 -1.83
N TYR A 141 -9.66 -9.13 -1.25
CA TYR A 141 -10.69 -10.15 -1.19
C TYR A 141 -10.94 -10.60 0.24
N ALA A 142 -12.18 -10.93 0.56
CA ALA A 142 -12.53 -11.64 1.78
C ALA A 142 -12.60 -13.14 1.49
N LEU A 143 -11.99 -13.95 2.34
CA LEU A 143 -12.21 -15.40 2.34
C LEU A 143 -13.65 -15.66 2.80
N LYS A 144 -14.38 -16.49 2.06
CA LYS A 144 -15.75 -16.87 2.37
C LYS A 144 -15.79 -18.29 2.91
N ASP A 145 -16.34 -18.46 4.11
CA ASP A 145 -16.54 -19.72 4.77
C ASP A 145 -17.69 -19.58 5.78
N ASP A 146 -18.37 -20.66 6.13
CA ASP A 146 -19.51 -20.65 7.08
C ASP A 146 -19.14 -20.15 8.48
N ASN A 147 -17.86 -20.27 8.86
CA ASN A 147 -17.33 -19.83 10.16
C ASN A 147 -16.82 -18.38 10.13
N LEU A 148 -16.79 -17.73 8.96
CA LEU A 148 -16.25 -16.39 8.78
C LEU A 148 -17.37 -15.37 8.58
N HIS A 149 -17.13 -14.18 9.05
CA HIS A 149 -17.88 -13.03 8.58
C HIS A 149 -17.35 -12.63 7.19
N THR A 150 -18.19 -12.73 6.17
CA THR A 150 -17.87 -12.24 4.82
C THR A 150 -18.38 -10.82 4.69
N PRO A 151 -17.51 -9.80 4.72
CA PRO A 151 -17.94 -8.41 4.61
C PRO A 151 -18.56 -8.13 3.23
N HIS A 152 -19.49 -7.18 3.19
CA HIS A 152 -20.06 -6.73 1.92
C HIS A 152 -19.08 -5.74 1.23
N PRO A 153 -18.95 -5.77 -0.11
CA PRO A 153 -18.09 -4.80 -0.82
C PRO A 153 -18.42 -3.34 -0.50
N ASP A 154 -19.70 -3.02 -0.26
CA ASP A 154 -20.13 -1.68 0.11
C ASP A 154 -19.53 -1.17 1.43
N ASP A 155 -19.11 -2.06 2.34
CA ASP A 155 -18.44 -1.68 3.59
C ASP A 155 -17.04 -1.08 3.36
N TYR A 156 -16.52 -1.22 2.14
CA TYR A 156 -15.18 -0.78 1.74
C TYR A 156 -15.18 0.33 0.70
N LYS A 157 -16.35 0.79 0.25
CA LYS A 157 -16.46 1.88 -0.73
C LYS A 157 -15.86 3.20 -0.26
N GLU A 158 -15.82 3.43 1.06
CA GLU A 158 -15.18 4.62 1.62
C GLU A 158 -13.65 4.55 1.52
N ASN A 159 -13.08 3.33 1.43
CA ASN A 159 -11.67 3.09 1.21
C ASN A 159 -11.32 2.91 -0.28
N GLU A 160 -12.34 2.83 -1.16
CA GLU A 160 -12.11 2.94 -2.60
C GLU A 160 -11.54 4.33 -2.90
N VAL A 161 -10.39 4.35 -3.54
CA VAL A 161 -9.72 5.61 -3.86
C VAL A 161 -10.60 6.41 -4.82
N LYS A 162 -11.25 7.41 -4.29
CA LYS A 162 -11.65 8.54 -5.11
C LYS A 162 -10.36 9.28 -5.44
N ALA A 163 -10.13 9.59 -6.70
CA ALA A 163 -8.93 10.30 -7.17
C ALA A 163 -8.59 11.58 -6.37
N HIS A 164 -9.43 11.98 -5.45
CA HIS A 164 -9.34 13.23 -4.69
C HIS A 164 -9.42 13.09 -3.16
N SER A 165 -9.31 11.87 -2.58
CA SER A 165 -9.40 11.68 -1.12
C SER A 165 -8.02 11.68 -0.46
N ASP A 166 -7.40 12.84 -0.35
CA ASP A 166 -6.11 13.05 0.35
C ASP A 166 -6.30 13.56 1.78
N ASP A 167 -7.36 13.16 2.45
CA ASP A 167 -7.68 13.67 3.77
C ASP A 167 -6.67 13.25 4.86
N GLU A 168 -5.86 12.20 4.60
CA GLU A 168 -4.84 11.73 5.56
C GLU A 168 -3.41 11.68 4.97
N VAL A 169 -3.24 11.29 3.70
CA VAL A 169 -1.92 11.20 3.04
C VAL A 169 -2.02 11.79 1.64
N PRO A 170 -1.35 12.91 1.36
CA PRO A 170 -1.30 13.48 0.02
C PRO A 170 -0.80 12.47 -1.01
N SER A 171 -1.31 12.55 -2.24
CA SER A 171 -0.92 11.65 -3.33
C SER A 171 -0.48 12.42 -4.57
N ILE A 172 0.62 11.99 -5.19
CA ILE A 172 1.24 12.69 -6.32
C ILE A 172 1.67 11.73 -7.43
N ALA A 173 1.50 12.17 -8.68
CA ALA A 173 2.19 11.62 -9.83
C ALA A 173 3.19 12.65 -10.35
N ILE A 174 4.44 12.27 -10.49
CA ILE A 174 5.49 13.07 -11.11
C ILE A 174 5.68 12.53 -12.53
N ILE A 175 5.16 13.25 -13.50
CA ILE A 175 5.21 12.85 -14.91
C ILE A 175 6.62 13.11 -15.47
N PRO A 176 7.19 12.20 -16.27
CA PRO A 176 8.48 12.40 -16.89
C PRO A 176 8.60 13.77 -17.55
N PHE A 177 9.64 14.55 -17.18
CA PHE A 177 9.78 15.93 -17.60
C PHE A 177 10.06 16.03 -19.09
N LYS A 178 9.52 17.07 -19.71
CA LYS A 178 9.70 17.32 -21.14
C LYS A 178 11.06 17.96 -21.40
N ASN A 179 11.85 17.37 -22.28
CA ASN A 179 13.05 18.02 -22.80
C ASN A 179 12.65 19.12 -23.82
N LYS A 180 13.20 20.31 -23.64
CA LYS A 180 13.09 21.46 -24.55
C LYS A 180 14.43 21.85 -25.19
N GLY A 181 15.51 21.15 -24.83
CA GLY A 181 16.85 21.30 -25.37
C GLY A 181 17.13 20.36 -26.54
N ALA A 182 18.39 20.00 -26.74
CA ALA A 182 18.82 19.05 -27.75
C ALA A 182 18.27 17.65 -27.50
N GLU A 183 18.09 16.84 -28.55
CA GLU A 183 17.55 15.46 -28.42
C GLU A 183 18.42 14.60 -27.49
N GLU A 184 19.73 14.81 -27.47
CA GLU A 184 20.66 14.11 -26.57
C GLU A 184 20.42 14.39 -25.08
N ASP A 185 19.72 15.47 -24.74
CA ASP A 185 19.41 15.87 -23.37
C ASP A 185 18.09 15.24 -22.82
N VAL A 186 17.35 14.46 -23.62
CA VAL A 186 16.10 13.76 -23.19
C VAL A 186 16.33 12.91 -21.97
N PHE A 187 17.47 12.21 -21.90
CA PHE A 187 17.85 11.35 -20.80
C PHE A 187 17.93 12.10 -19.46
N TYR A 188 18.41 13.34 -19.47
CA TYR A 188 18.50 14.14 -18.23
C TYR A 188 17.13 14.55 -17.71
N ALA A 189 16.22 14.97 -18.59
CA ALA A 189 14.85 15.35 -18.19
C ALA A 189 14.10 14.16 -17.55
N TYR A 190 14.27 12.98 -18.14
CA TYR A 190 13.71 11.73 -17.60
C TYR A 190 14.36 11.34 -16.27
N GLY A 191 15.69 11.40 -16.17
CA GLY A 191 16.44 11.02 -14.97
C GLY A 191 16.07 11.88 -13.76
N ILE A 192 15.92 13.21 -13.93
CA ILE A 192 15.47 14.11 -12.85
C ILE A 192 14.09 13.69 -12.33
N SER A 193 13.18 13.35 -13.23
CA SER A 193 11.82 12.89 -12.81
C SER A 193 11.87 11.59 -12.03
N ALA A 194 12.68 10.62 -12.47
CA ALA A 194 12.86 9.33 -11.80
C ALA A 194 13.48 9.48 -10.41
N ASP A 195 14.48 10.36 -10.29
CA ASP A 195 15.09 10.69 -8.99
C ASP A 195 14.07 11.31 -8.04
N LEU A 196 13.27 12.28 -8.51
CA LEU A 196 12.22 12.92 -7.69
C LEU A 196 11.15 11.91 -7.23
N ILE A 197 10.74 10.96 -8.09
CA ILE A 197 9.83 9.88 -7.71
C ILE A 197 10.44 9.06 -6.57
N THR A 198 11.71 8.72 -6.68
CA THR A 198 12.43 7.93 -5.68
C THR A 198 12.55 8.68 -4.35
N ASP A 199 12.98 9.94 -4.40
CA ASP A 199 13.17 10.77 -3.21
C ASP A 199 11.84 11.02 -2.48
N CYS A 200 10.79 11.37 -3.21
CA CYS A 200 9.45 11.57 -2.64
C CYS A 200 8.87 10.27 -2.05
N SER A 201 9.09 9.12 -2.71
CA SER A 201 8.66 7.82 -2.21
C SER A 201 9.39 7.43 -0.94
N SER A 202 10.69 7.72 -0.86
CA SER A 202 11.54 7.40 0.29
C SER A 202 11.21 8.24 1.52
N ALA A 203 10.66 9.44 1.34
CA ALA A 203 10.24 10.31 2.44
C ALA A 203 9.07 9.73 3.24
N GLY A 204 8.27 8.82 2.66
CA GLY A 204 7.20 8.09 3.36
C GLY A 204 6.00 8.95 3.82
N LEU A 205 5.99 10.24 3.50
CA LEU A 205 4.96 11.20 3.92
C LEU A 205 3.84 11.37 2.90
N ILE A 206 4.08 10.97 1.66
CA ILE A 206 3.15 11.11 0.54
C ILE A 206 3.10 9.80 -0.25
N ARG A 207 1.97 9.53 -0.87
CA ARG A 207 1.82 8.42 -1.82
C ARG A 207 2.26 8.89 -3.21
N VAL A 208 3.25 8.23 -3.80
CA VAL A 208 3.79 8.58 -5.11
C VAL A 208 3.43 7.49 -6.11
N ALA A 209 2.88 7.87 -7.27
CA ALA A 209 2.64 6.94 -8.37
C ALA A 209 3.99 6.41 -8.89
N SER A 210 4.09 5.08 -9.10
CA SER A 210 5.34 4.50 -9.57
C SER A 210 5.64 4.89 -11.02
N LEU A 211 6.92 5.01 -11.35
CA LEU A 211 7.35 5.28 -12.73
C LEU A 211 6.81 4.22 -13.70
N SER A 212 6.81 2.95 -13.27
CA SER A 212 6.27 1.85 -14.07
C SER A 212 4.78 1.97 -14.39
N ASP A 213 3.98 2.52 -13.47
CA ASP A 213 2.54 2.72 -13.72
C ASP A 213 2.29 3.91 -14.63
N ILE A 214 3.12 4.94 -14.52
CA ILE A 214 3.08 6.10 -15.42
C ILE A 214 3.44 5.67 -16.85
N GLU A 215 4.48 4.86 -17.04
CA GLU A 215 4.95 4.39 -18.35
C GLU A 215 3.98 3.44 -19.06
N LYS A 216 3.09 2.76 -18.34
CA LYS A 216 2.01 1.96 -18.93
C LYS A 216 0.92 2.82 -19.59
N LEU A 217 0.90 4.12 -19.30
CA LEU A 217 -0.06 5.08 -19.83
C LEU A 217 0.55 5.83 -21.01
N ASP A 218 -0.29 6.24 -21.95
CA ASP A 218 0.07 7.27 -22.95
C ASP A 218 0.00 8.67 -22.29
N TYR A 219 0.89 8.88 -21.28
CA TYR A 219 0.87 10.06 -20.42
C TYR A 219 1.13 11.38 -21.18
N THR A 220 1.67 11.31 -22.39
CA THR A 220 1.93 12.51 -23.22
C THR A 220 0.67 13.11 -23.81
N ASN A 221 -0.39 12.31 -24.00
CA ASN A 221 -1.66 12.69 -24.59
C ASN A 221 -2.81 12.83 -23.57
N LEU A 222 -2.53 12.65 -22.29
CA LEU A 222 -3.51 12.78 -21.21
C LEU A 222 -3.38 14.16 -20.54
N ASP A 223 -4.52 14.74 -20.15
CA ASP A 223 -4.56 15.93 -19.29
C ASP A 223 -4.33 15.57 -17.81
N ASN A 224 -4.14 16.59 -16.96
CA ASN A 224 -3.85 16.39 -15.54
C ASN A 224 -4.96 15.62 -14.81
N ASN A 225 -6.22 15.85 -15.14
CA ASN A 225 -7.34 15.17 -14.50
C ASN A 225 -7.41 13.70 -14.93
N GLN A 226 -7.19 13.43 -16.21
CA GLN A 226 -7.13 12.06 -16.73
C GLN A 226 -5.93 11.27 -16.16
N LEU A 227 -4.77 11.92 -16.00
CA LEU A 227 -3.61 11.32 -15.35
C LEU A 227 -3.89 11.00 -13.88
N ALA A 228 -4.49 11.95 -13.16
CA ALA A 228 -4.85 11.79 -11.78
C ALA A 228 -5.86 10.65 -11.56
N GLU A 229 -6.87 10.55 -12.41
CA GLU A 229 -7.88 9.50 -12.37
C GLU A 229 -7.26 8.12 -12.62
N LYS A 230 -6.41 7.98 -13.65
CA LYS A 230 -5.77 6.69 -14.00
C LYS A 230 -4.71 6.26 -12.99
N LEU A 231 -3.97 7.20 -12.40
CA LEU A 231 -2.92 6.95 -11.40
C LEU A 231 -3.44 7.05 -9.96
N LEU A 232 -4.72 7.40 -9.81
CA LEU A 232 -5.43 7.52 -8.53
C LEU A 232 -4.70 8.47 -7.56
N VAL A 233 -4.27 9.62 -8.06
CA VAL A 233 -3.58 10.66 -7.29
C VAL A 233 -4.39 11.95 -7.29
N ARG A 234 -4.16 12.81 -6.29
CA ARG A 234 -4.73 14.16 -6.27
C ARG A 234 -3.85 15.16 -6.99
N TYR A 235 -2.56 15.09 -6.77
CA TYR A 235 -1.62 16.04 -7.33
C TYR A 235 -0.89 15.46 -8.54
N VAL A 236 -0.72 16.28 -9.57
CA VAL A 236 0.09 15.94 -10.75
C VAL A 236 1.20 16.98 -10.89
N SER A 237 2.45 16.52 -10.85
CA SER A 237 3.62 17.35 -11.12
C SER A 237 4.07 17.16 -12.56
N GLN A 238 4.27 18.26 -13.26
CA GLN A 238 4.83 18.30 -14.60
C GLN A 238 6.03 19.24 -14.62
N GLY A 239 7.00 18.94 -15.46
CA GLY A 239 8.19 19.77 -15.58
C GLY A 239 8.76 19.81 -16.98
N MET A 240 9.66 20.77 -17.17
CA MET A 240 10.40 20.95 -18.41
C MET A 240 11.85 21.27 -18.10
N LEU A 241 12.75 20.59 -18.80
CA LEU A 241 14.18 20.89 -18.78
C LEU A 241 14.60 21.51 -20.11
N TRP A 242 15.30 22.60 -20.03
CA TRP A 242 15.94 23.23 -21.17
C TRP A 242 17.43 23.49 -20.88
N LYS A 243 18.31 22.70 -21.48
CA LYS A 243 19.74 22.87 -21.39
C LYS A 243 20.25 23.76 -22.54
N MET A 244 21.06 24.73 -22.21
CA MET A 244 21.64 25.73 -23.13
C MET A 244 23.13 25.86 -22.85
N GLY A 245 23.95 25.02 -23.49
CA GLY A 245 25.39 24.98 -23.21
C GLY A 245 25.66 24.62 -21.76
N ASP A 246 26.36 25.47 -21.02
CA ASP A 246 26.72 25.27 -19.61
C ASP A 246 25.61 25.70 -18.63
N MET A 247 24.49 26.17 -19.14
CA MET A 247 23.33 26.58 -18.35
C MET A 247 22.17 25.65 -18.56
N PHE A 248 21.28 25.52 -17.54
CA PHE A 248 20.00 24.89 -17.72
C PHE A 248 18.88 25.72 -17.08
N GLN A 249 17.69 25.52 -17.56
CA GLN A 249 16.46 25.99 -16.95
C GLN A 249 15.58 24.79 -16.65
N LEU A 250 15.20 24.63 -15.39
CA LEU A 250 14.22 23.65 -14.93
C LEU A 250 12.98 24.40 -14.49
N SER A 251 11.81 24.01 -15.00
CA SER A 251 10.52 24.53 -14.56
C SER A 251 9.66 23.37 -14.10
N ILE A 252 9.02 23.50 -12.93
CA ILE A 252 8.14 22.48 -12.37
C ILE A 252 6.84 23.15 -11.95
N GLU A 253 5.73 22.46 -12.18
CA GLU A 253 4.38 22.86 -11.75
C GLU A 253 3.74 21.72 -10.97
N LEU A 254 3.01 22.06 -9.91
CA LEU A 254 2.18 21.15 -9.15
C LEU A 254 0.72 21.54 -9.32
N TYR A 255 -0.05 20.63 -9.92
CA TYR A 255 -1.46 20.80 -10.19
C TYR A 255 -2.32 20.03 -9.20
N ASP A 256 -3.29 20.69 -8.57
CA ASP A 256 -4.29 20.08 -7.71
C ASP A 256 -5.55 19.78 -8.54
N THR A 257 -5.83 18.52 -8.77
CA THR A 257 -6.97 18.09 -9.58
C THR A 257 -8.32 18.26 -8.88
N LYS A 258 -8.33 18.31 -7.54
CA LYS A 258 -9.53 18.61 -6.76
C LYS A 258 -9.95 20.08 -6.91
N GLU A 259 -8.99 20.98 -6.91
CA GLU A 259 -9.21 22.42 -7.07
C GLU A 259 -9.10 22.90 -8.53
N ASN A 260 -8.68 22.02 -9.44
CA ASN A 260 -8.47 22.31 -10.87
C ASN A 260 -7.57 23.51 -11.12
N LYS A 261 -6.47 23.64 -10.38
CA LYS A 261 -5.53 24.75 -10.50
C LYS A 261 -4.09 24.33 -10.20
N VAL A 262 -3.14 25.08 -10.72
CA VAL A 262 -1.74 25.02 -10.27
C VAL A 262 -1.65 25.61 -8.86
N VAL A 263 -1.19 24.81 -7.89
CA VAL A 263 -1.05 25.22 -6.49
C VAL A 263 0.37 25.64 -6.15
N TRP A 264 1.33 25.22 -6.94
CA TRP A 264 2.71 25.62 -6.83
C TRP A 264 3.43 25.53 -8.19
N SER A 265 4.32 26.45 -8.45
CA SER A 265 5.25 26.38 -9.57
C SER A 265 6.55 27.11 -9.23
N ASP A 266 7.64 26.62 -9.76
CA ASP A 266 8.94 27.26 -9.62
C ASP A 266 9.81 27.07 -10.87
N ARG A 267 10.84 27.90 -10.97
CA ARG A 267 11.75 27.92 -12.10
C ARG A 267 13.15 28.24 -11.62
N TRP A 268 14.09 27.34 -11.95
CA TRP A 268 15.51 27.50 -11.68
C TRP A 268 16.26 27.71 -12.98
N GLN A 269 17.22 28.63 -12.96
CA GLN A 269 18.16 28.87 -14.07
C GLN A 269 19.55 28.94 -13.48
N GLU A 270 20.34 27.91 -13.71
CA GLU A 270 21.62 27.69 -13.05
C GLU A 270 22.65 27.10 -14.01
N LYS A 271 23.92 27.07 -13.58
CA LYS A 271 24.95 26.31 -14.27
C LYS A 271 24.65 24.81 -14.18
N TRP A 272 25.00 24.09 -15.23
CA TRP A 272 24.76 22.65 -15.30
C TRP A 272 25.34 21.88 -14.10
N ASP A 273 26.55 22.28 -13.68
CA ASP A 273 27.26 21.66 -12.54
C ASP A 273 26.50 21.82 -11.20
N ASN A 274 25.56 22.75 -11.11
CA ASN A 274 24.77 22.99 -9.91
C ASN A 274 23.48 22.14 -9.87
N LEU A 275 23.16 21.36 -10.89
CA LEU A 275 21.95 20.54 -10.95
C LEU A 275 21.78 19.62 -9.72
N PRO A 276 22.84 18.96 -9.20
CA PRO A 276 22.73 18.12 -8.00
C PRO A 276 22.32 18.87 -6.73
N THR A 277 22.42 20.20 -6.70
CA THR A 277 22.11 21.03 -5.51
C THR A 277 20.66 21.51 -5.48
N ILE A 278 19.88 21.28 -6.54
CA ILE A 278 18.48 21.72 -6.68
C ILE A 278 17.50 20.61 -6.22
N LYS A 279 18.01 19.45 -5.85
CA LYS A 279 17.24 18.32 -5.33
C LYS A 279 16.68 18.57 -3.94
#